data_c79ae1f17c88de9d5db05de27578ac21
#
_entry.id   c79ae1f17c88de9d5db05de27578ac21
#
_cell.length_a   1.000
_cell.length_b   1.000
_cell.length_c   1.000
_cell.angle_alpha   90.00
_cell.angle_beta   90.00
_cell.angle_gamma   90.00
#
_symmetry.space_group_name_H-M   'P 1'
#
loop_
_entity.id
_entity.type
_entity.pdbx_description
1 polymer ?
#
loop_
_entity_poly.entity_id
_entity_poly.type
_entity_poly.pdbx_seq_one_letter_code
_entity_poly.pdbx_strand_id
1 'polypeptide(L)'
;MHSPSLSGKNILITGASSGIGKATAKLLAANGAKLALVARSADRLQAVVKEIGGDTLALARDVTSVDQLQNSVKTAIEHFGRLDVLFANAGIYLSGDVADGNPTAWAELIDTNIKGVLNSVHVVLPGFLAQAAGDILICSSISGHQAIHWEPVYSASKHAIQAFTHGLRRQLLQKGIRVGAIAPGMVLNELWGIYDQSEIDRRANLGEGLRSEDVAEAVLFMLTRPFNVTVRDLVMLPRVEDL
;
A
#
# COMPACT_ATOMS: atom_id res chain seq x y z
N MET A 1 14.35 23.71 7.35
CA MET A 1 13.84 22.31 7.24
C MET A 1 13.79 21.97 5.75
N HIS A 2 14.45 20.88 5.31
CA HIS A 2 14.31 20.46 3.91
C HIS A 2 12.87 19.96 3.71
N SER A 3 12.20 20.51 2.69
CA SER A 3 10.93 19.94 2.24
C SER A 3 11.15 18.47 1.85
N PRO A 4 10.25 17.56 2.22
CA PRO A 4 10.37 16.17 1.81
C PRO A 4 10.41 16.10 0.28
N SER A 5 11.43 15.45 -0.28
CA SER A 5 11.60 15.33 -1.72
C SER A 5 11.84 13.87 -2.08
N LEU A 6 11.10 13.41 -3.09
CA LEU A 6 11.26 12.10 -3.72
C LEU A 6 11.80 12.22 -5.14
N SER A 7 12.41 13.39 -5.46
CA SER A 7 13.02 13.62 -6.77
C SER A 7 14.02 12.51 -7.12
N GLY A 8 13.86 11.93 -8.30
CA GLY A 8 14.68 10.81 -8.77
C GLY A 8 14.33 9.44 -8.19
N LYS A 9 13.27 9.31 -7.38
CA LYS A 9 12.77 8.02 -6.90
C LYS A 9 11.74 7.42 -7.87
N ASN A 10 11.92 6.16 -8.19
CA ASN A 10 11.01 5.37 -9.02
C ASN A 10 10.24 4.41 -8.12
N ILE A 11 8.92 4.57 -8.05
CA ILE A 11 8.07 3.92 -7.05
C ILE A 11 7.03 3.05 -7.73
N LEU A 12 6.94 1.80 -7.32
CA LEU A 12 5.86 0.89 -7.71
C LEU A 12 4.80 0.87 -6.61
N ILE A 13 3.54 1.17 -6.97
CA ILE A 13 2.39 1.19 -6.06
C ILE A 13 1.35 0.19 -6.53
N THR A 14 0.99 -0.78 -5.69
CA THR A 14 -0.12 -1.71 -5.98
C THR A 14 -1.43 -1.22 -5.36
N GLY A 15 -2.56 -1.55 -6.00
CA GLY A 15 -3.87 -1.03 -5.56
C GLY A 15 -4.02 0.48 -5.79
N ALA A 16 -3.38 1.01 -6.84
CA ALA A 16 -3.25 2.46 -7.07
C ALA A 16 -4.47 3.11 -7.73
N SER A 17 -5.55 2.37 -8.04
CA SER A 17 -6.70 2.90 -8.78
C SER A 17 -7.76 3.59 -7.90
N SER A 18 -7.64 3.54 -6.57
CA SER A 18 -8.61 4.09 -5.61
C SER A 18 -8.00 4.28 -4.22
N GLY A 19 -8.73 4.92 -3.33
CA GLY A 19 -8.43 5.04 -1.90
C GLY A 19 -7.00 5.47 -1.58
N ILE A 20 -6.40 4.80 -0.61
CA ILE A 20 -5.03 5.09 -0.12
C ILE A 20 -4.00 5.05 -1.25
N GLY A 21 -4.08 4.05 -2.13
CA GLY A 21 -3.12 3.91 -3.23
C GLY A 21 -3.16 5.08 -4.22
N LYS A 22 -4.37 5.54 -4.58
CA LYS A 22 -4.56 6.73 -5.43
C LYS A 22 -4.08 8.01 -4.75
N ALA A 23 -4.46 8.24 -3.50
CA ALA A 23 -4.05 9.42 -2.75
C ALA A 23 -2.52 9.46 -2.58
N THR A 24 -1.92 8.31 -2.24
CA THR A 24 -0.46 8.17 -2.15
C THR A 24 0.21 8.47 -3.48
N ALA A 25 -0.28 7.90 -4.59
CA ALA A 25 0.28 8.15 -5.91
C ALA A 25 0.30 9.65 -6.25
N LYS A 26 -0.81 10.35 -6.01
CA LYS A 26 -0.91 11.81 -6.24
C LYS A 26 0.11 12.58 -5.39
N LEU A 27 0.20 12.28 -4.10
CA LEU A 27 1.10 12.99 -3.19
C LEU A 27 2.58 12.71 -3.51
N LEU A 28 2.95 11.45 -3.81
CA LEU A 28 4.34 11.11 -4.11
C LEU A 28 4.78 11.71 -5.46
N ALA A 29 3.91 11.75 -6.48
CA ALA A 29 4.18 12.44 -7.74
C ALA A 29 4.38 13.95 -7.54
N ALA A 30 3.52 14.60 -6.74
CA ALA A 30 3.67 16.01 -6.40
C ALA A 30 4.98 16.32 -5.65
N ASN A 31 5.60 15.30 -5.01
CA ASN A 31 6.91 15.40 -4.37
C ASN A 31 8.08 14.91 -5.28
N GLY A 32 7.84 14.78 -6.59
CA GLY A 32 8.87 14.54 -7.60
C GLY A 32 9.19 13.07 -7.89
N ALA A 33 8.39 12.11 -7.40
CA ALA A 33 8.56 10.71 -7.72
C ALA A 33 8.04 10.38 -9.12
N LYS A 34 8.68 9.40 -9.77
CA LYS A 34 8.15 8.71 -10.96
C LYS A 34 7.42 7.45 -10.53
N LEU A 35 6.28 7.14 -11.15
CA LEU A 35 5.37 6.14 -10.62
C LEU A 35 5.04 5.04 -11.62
N ALA A 36 5.10 3.78 -11.17
CA ALA A 36 4.51 2.63 -11.82
C ALA A 36 3.28 2.19 -10.98
N LEU A 37 2.10 2.43 -11.51
CA LEU A 37 0.84 2.18 -10.83
C LEU A 37 0.24 0.86 -11.28
N VAL A 38 -0.01 -0.05 -10.34
CA VAL A 38 -0.56 -1.39 -10.60
C VAL A 38 -1.95 -1.51 -9.99
N ALA A 39 -2.94 -1.91 -10.79
CA ALA A 39 -4.29 -2.26 -10.35
C ALA A 39 -5.00 -3.09 -11.42
N ARG A 40 -6.11 -3.76 -11.07
CA ARG A 40 -6.89 -4.59 -12.02
C ARG A 40 -7.67 -3.76 -13.04
N SER A 41 -8.26 -2.64 -12.62
CA SER A 41 -9.11 -1.80 -13.49
C SER A 41 -8.27 -0.86 -14.34
N ALA A 42 -8.15 -1.18 -15.64
CA ALA A 42 -7.41 -0.36 -16.61
C ALA A 42 -7.97 1.08 -16.70
N ASP A 43 -9.29 1.22 -16.81
CA ASP A 43 -9.94 2.53 -16.99
C ASP A 43 -9.73 3.45 -15.79
N ARG A 44 -9.94 2.92 -14.56
CA ARG A 44 -9.69 3.69 -13.34
C ARG A 44 -8.23 4.06 -13.18
N LEU A 45 -7.32 3.13 -13.53
CA LEU A 45 -5.88 3.39 -13.46
C LEU A 45 -5.44 4.46 -14.45
N GLN A 46 -5.95 4.43 -15.68
CA GLN A 46 -5.70 5.45 -16.69
C GLN A 46 -6.23 6.83 -16.29
N ALA A 47 -7.40 6.88 -15.64
CA ALA A 47 -7.93 8.13 -15.09
C ALA A 47 -6.99 8.72 -14.02
N VAL A 48 -6.45 7.88 -13.13
CA VAL A 48 -5.45 8.30 -12.11
C VAL A 48 -4.18 8.83 -12.77
N VAL A 49 -3.63 8.11 -13.77
CA VAL A 49 -2.44 8.55 -14.50
C VAL A 49 -2.67 9.89 -15.19
N LYS A 50 -3.85 10.08 -15.82
CA LYS A 50 -4.22 11.35 -16.45
C LYS A 50 -4.34 12.49 -15.45
N GLU A 51 -4.85 12.21 -14.26
CA GLU A 51 -4.98 13.20 -13.18
C GLU A 51 -3.61 13.61 -12.61
N ILE A 52 -2.70 12.65 -12.44
CA ILE A 52 -1.35 12.89 -11.92
C ILE A 52 -0.47 13.56 -12.97
N GLY A 53 -0.54 13.11 -14.20
CA GLY A 53 0.40 13.53 -15.27
C GLY A 53 1.83 13.05 -15.02
N GLY A 54 2.80 13.79 -15.59
CA GLY A 54 4.23 13.52 -15.41
C GLY A 54 4.67 12.14 -15.93
N ASP A 55 5.74 11.60 -15.33
CA ASP A 55 6.33 10.30 -15.70
C ASP A 55 5.66 9.17 -14.89
N THR A 56 4.43 8.81 -15.28
CA THR A 56 3.59 7.84 -14.57
C THR A 56 3.09 6.74 -15.52
N LEU A 57 3.37 5.47 -15.17
CA LEU A 57 2.93 4.30 -15.92
C LEU A 57 1.66 3.69 -15.32
N ALA A 58 0.70 3.33 -16.18
CA ALA A 58 -0.47 2.53 -15.84
C ALA A 58 -0.24 1.06 -16.22
N LEU A 59 -0.23 0.16 -15.27
CA LEU A 59 0.02 -1.26 -15.44
C LEU A 59 -1.20 -2.05 -14.95
N ALA A 60 -2.15 -2.35 -15.85
CA ALA A 60 -3.38 -3.09 -15.53
C ALA A 60 -3.04 -4.56 -15.29
N ARG A 61 -2.83 -4.96 -14.04
CA ARG A 61 -2.39 -6.29 -13.62
C ARG A 61 -3.01 -6.71 -12.30
N ASP A 62 -3.06 -8.03 -12.10
CA ASP A 62 -3.51 -8.66 -10.86
C ASP A 62 -2.31 -9.04 -9.98
N VAL A 63 -2.31 -8.59 -8.72
CA VAL A 63 -1.25 -8.90 -7.75
C VAL A 63 -1.22 -10.39 -7.35
N THR A 64 -2.30 -11.12 -7.54
CA THR A 64 -2.38 -12.56 -7.27
C THR A 64 -1.60 -13.40 -8.30
N SER A 65 -1.25 -12.81 -9.45
CA SER A 65 -0.44 -13.42 -10.51
C SER A 65 1.00 -12.92 -10.46
N VAL A 66 1.93 -13.79 -10.08
CA VAL A 66 3.34 -13.46 -10.02
C VAL A 66 3.90 -13.06 -11.41
N ASP A 67 3.49 -13.73 -12.47
CA ASP A 67 3.94 -13.44 -13.84
C ASP A 67 3.52 -12.05 -14.31
N GLN A 68 2.29 -11.65 -13.97
CA GLN A 68 1.81 -10.29 -14.28
C GLN A 68 2.61 -9.22 -13.52
N LEU A 69 2.95 -9.47 -12.26
CA LEU A 69 3.77 -8.57 -11.48
C LEU A 69 5.23 -8.53 -11.96
N GLN A 70 5.82 -9.67 -12.34
CA GLN A 70 7.14 -9.71 -12.96
C GLN A 70 7.20 -8.84 -14.23
N ASN A 71 6.18 -8.97 -15.09
CA ASN A 71 6.05 -8.12 -16.27
C ASN A 71 5.89 -6.63 -15.91
N SER A 72 5.18 -6.31 -14.83
CA SER A 72 5.07 -4.92 -14.34
C SER A 72 6.41 -4.35 -13.90
N VAL A 73 7.17 -5.12 -13.12
CA VAL A 73 8.52 -4.72 -12.67
C VAL A 73 9.46 -4.56 -13.86
N LYS A 74 9.43 -5.50 -14.81
CA LYS A 74 10.23 -5.41 -16.04
C LYS A 74 9.91 -4.14 -16.81
N THR A 75 8.63 -3.87 -17.09
CA THR A 75 8.20 -2.66 -17.80
C THR A 75 8.63 -1.38 -17.07
N ALA A 76 8.48 -1.35 -15.73
CA ALA A 76 8.90 -0.20 -14.93
C ALA A 76 10.42 0.02 -14.99
N ILE A 77 11.22 -1.04 -14.93
CA ILE A 77 12.69 -0.96 -15.02
C ILE A 77 13.12 -0.55 -16.43
N GLU A 78 12.49 -1.07 -17.48
CA GLU A 78 12.78 -0.67 -18.87
C GLU A 78 12.50 0.82 -19.10
N HIS A 79 11.50 1.37 -18.44
CA HIS A 79 11.12 2.79 -18.56
C HIS A 79 11.96 3.72 -17.67
N PHE A 80 12.14 3.38 -16.39
CA PHE A 80 12.80 4.24 -15.41
C PHE A 80 14.29 3.94 -15.18
N GLY A 81 14.79 2.80 -15.68
CA GLY A 81 16.14 2.29 -15.43
C GLY A 81 16.25 1.45 -14.16
N ARG A 82 15.48 1.74 -13.10
CA ARG A 82 15.46 1.02 -11.82
C ARG A 82 14.17 1.27 -11.05
N LEU A 83 13.93 0.47 -10.03
CA LEU A 83 12.96 0.77 -8.99
C LEU A 83 13.68 1.05 -7.67
N ASP A 84 13.14 1.97 -6.87
CA ASP A 84 13.67 2.39 -5.57
C ASP A 84 12.74 2.04 -4.42
N VAL A 85 11.42 2.03 -4.67
CA VAL A 85 10.40 1.84 -3.64
C VAL A 85 9.30 0.90 -4.15
N LEU A 86 8.86 0.01 -3.27
CA LEU A 86 7.59 -0.70 -3.38
C LEU A 86 6.64 -0.21 -2.29
N PHE A 87 5.45 0.27 -2.67
CA PHE A 87 4.32 0.39 -1.77
C PHE A 87 3.29 -0.71 -2.09
N ALA A 88 3.35 -1.80 -1.32
CA ALA A 88 2.42 -2.93 -1.42
C ALA A 88 1.12 -2.59 -0.69
N ASN A 89 0.18 -1.99 -1.41
CA ASN A 89 -1.07 -1.46 -0.85
C ASN A 89 -2.32 -2.22 -1.33
N ALA A 90 -2.25 -3.00 -2.40
CA ALA A 90 -3.41 -3.75 -2.89
C ALA A 90 -4.01 -4.64 -1.79
N GLY A 91 -5.32 -4.52 -1.59
CA GLY A 91 -6.05 -5.28 -0.60
C GLY A 91 -7.55 -5.15 -0.79
N ILE A 92 -8.30 -6.10 -0.23
CA ILE A 92 -9.75 -6.07 -0.13
C ILE A 92 -10.17 -6.26 1.32
N TYR A 93 -11.40 -5.85 1.63
CA TYR A 93 -11.99 -5.94 2.94
C TYR A 93 -13.18 -6.91 2.91
N LEU A 94 -13.33 -7.65 3.99
CA LEU A 94 -14.48 -8.52 4.21
C LEU A 94 -14.79 -8.57 5.70
N SER A 95 -16.02 -8.28 6.06
CA SER A 95 -16.57 -8.44 7.41
C SER A 95 -17.58 -9.59 7.45
N GLY A 96 -18.01 -9.97 8.63
CA GLY A 96 -19.09 -10.92 8.88
C GLY A 96 -18.69 -12.07 9.77
N ASP A 97 -19.72 -12.76 10.29
CA ASP A 97 -19.56 -13.92 11.14
C ASP A 97 -19.04 -15.13 10.33
N VAL A 98 -18.22 -15.94 10.99
CA VAL A 98 -17.66 -17.16 10.36
C VAL A 98 -18.73 -18.21 10.08
N ALA A 99 -19.78 -18.26 10.93
CA ALA A 99 -20.84 -19.24 10.76
C ALA A 99 -21.61 -19.11 9.44
N ASP A 100 -21.81 -17.85 9.00
CA ASP A 100 -22.57 -17.53 7.76
C ASP A 100 -21.65 -17.06 6.63
N GLY A 101 -20.34 -17.22 6.78
CA GLY A 101 -19.36 -16.70 5.86
C GLY A 101 -19.26 -17.48 4.54
N ASN A 102 -18.63 -16.85 3.55
CA ASN A 102 -18.42 -17.43 2.23
C ASN A 102 -16.94 -17.83 2.05
N PRO A 103 -16.60 -19.14 2.03
CA PRO A 103 -15.23 -19.61 1.85
C PRO A 103 -14.55 -19.15 0.55
N THR A 104 -15.32 -18.97 -0.53
CA THR A 104 -14.78 -18.44 -1.80
C THR A 104 -14.33 -16.98 -1.65
N ALA A 105 -15.13 -16.14 -1.00
CA ALA A 105 -14.76 -14.77 -0.72
C ALA A 105 -13.56 -14.68 0.25
N TRP A 106 -13.46 -15.59 1.21
CA TRP A 106 -12.28 -15.70 2.08
C TRP A 106 -11.02 -16.07 1.31
N ALA A 107 -11.11 -17.01 0.36
CA ALA A 107 -9.98 -17.37 -0.49
C ALA A 107 -9.51 -16.17 -1.33
N GLU A 108 -10.43 -15.40 -1.92
CA GLU A 108 -10.10 -14.19 -2.67
C GLU A 108 -9.41 -13.14 -1.77
N LEU A 109 -9.90 -12.98 -0.53
CA LEU A 109 -9.28 -12.06 0.44
C LEU A 109 -7.85 -12.50 0.79
N ILE A 110 -7.64 -13.78 1.09
CA ILE A 110 -6.32 -14.32 1.40
C ILE A 110 -5.38 -14.20 0.20
N ASP A 111 -5.85 -14.53 -0.99
CA ASP A 111 -5.08 -14.40 -2.23
C ASP A 111 -4.67 -12.94 -2.48
N THR A 112 -5.58 -12.00 -2.27
CA THR A 112 -5.27 -10.59 -2.49
C THR A 112 -4.38 -10.03 -1.38
N ASN A 113 -4.79 -10.18 -0.11
CA ASN A 113 -4.18 -9.49 1.03
C ASN A 113 -2.86 -10.12 1.47
N ILE A 114 -2.67 -11.44 1.28
CA ILE A 114 -1.45 -12.15 1.67
C ILE A 114 -0.61 -12.47 0.44
N LYS A 115 -1.08 -13.36 -0.44
CA LYS A 115 -0.32 -13.80 -1.61
C LYS A 115 0.05 -12.63 -2.52
N GLY A 116 -0.85 -11.66 -2.73
CA GLY A 116 -0.59 -10.45 -3.52
C GLY A 116 0.55 -9.61 -2.96
N VAL A 117 0.64 -9.47 -1.64
CA VAL A 117 1.75 -8.76 -0.97
C VAL A 117 3.04 -9.56 -1.09
N LEU A 118 3.02 -10.87 -0.83
CA LEU A 118 4.19 -11.76 -0.97
C LEU A 118 4.75 -11.71 -2.40
N ASN A 119 3.87 -11.81 -3.42
CA ASN A 119 4.25 -11.70 -4.82
C ASN A 119 4.89 -10.34 -5.13
N SER A 120 4.26 -9.24 -4.66
CA SER A 120 4.76 -7.87 -4.90
C SER A 120 6.17 -7.68 -4.35
N VAL A 121 6.43 -8.18 -3.14
CA VAL A 121 7.76 -8.16 -2.53
C VAL A 121 8.74 -9.05 -3.31
N HIS A 122 8.33 -10.27 -3.63
CA HIS A 122 9.17 -11.25 -4.33
C HIS A 122 9.73 -10.71 -5.66
N VAL A 123 8.88 -10.04 -6.45
CA VAL A 123 9.28 -9.59 -7.80
C VAL A 123 10.20 -8.38 -7.80
N VAL A 124 10.19 -7.52 -6.78
CA VAL A 124 11.09 -6.36 -6.67
C VAL A 124 12.39 -6.69 -5.96
N LEU A 125 12.38 -7.70 -5.10
CA LEU A 125 13.49 -8.01 -4.19
C LEU A 125 14.83 -8.31 -4.91
N PRO A 126 14.88 -9.04 -6.03
CA PRO A 126 16.14 -9.27 -6.76
C PRO A 126 16.81 -7.96 -7.20
N GLY A 127 16.02 -7.00 -7.70
CA GLY A 127 16.54 -5.68 -8.10
C GLY A 127 17.06 -4.87 -6.91
N PHE A 128 16.33 -4.87 -5.79
CA PHE A 128 16.75 -4.16 -4.57
C PHE A 128 18.01 -4.78 -3.94
N LEU A 129 18.13 -6.10 -3.96
CA LEU A 129 19.33 -6.79 -3.49
C LEU A 129 20.55 -6.49 -4.37
N ALA A 130 20.40 -6.50 -5.70
CA ALA A 130 21.46 -6.15 -6.64
C ALA A 130 21.93 -4.69 -6.49
N GLN A 131 21.02 -3.79 -6.14
CA GLN A 131 21.31 -2.38 -5.87
C GLN A 131 21.89 -2.13 -4.48
N ALA A 132 21.79 -3.10 -3.55
CA ALA A 132 22.01 -2.93 -2.12
C ALA A 132 21.24 -1.70 -1.56
N ALA A 133 20.05 -1.41 -2.10
CA ALA A 133 19.23 -0.29 -1.73
C ALA A 133 17.78 -0.51 -2.13
N GLY A 134 16.83 -0.06 -1.31
CA GLY A 134 15.41 -0.09 -1.61
C GLY A 134 14.57 0.16 -0.37
N ASP A 135 13.31 0.56 -0.61
CA ASP A 135 12.31 0.73 0.44
C ASP A 135 11.08 -0.14 0.14
N ILE A 136 10.70 -0.97 1.08
CA ILE A 136 9.47 -1.77 1.02
C ILE A 136 8.53 -1.27 2.10
N LEU A 137 7.42 -0.68 1.68
CA LEU A 137 6.36 -0.27 2.58
C LEU A 137 5.10 -1.10 2.30
N ILE A 138 4.51 -1.63 3.34
CA ILE A 138 3.35 -2.53 3.25
C ILE A 138 2.16 -1.90 3.95
N CYS A 139 1.01 -1.86 3.29
CA CYS A 139 -0.24 -1.40 3.87
C CYS A 139 -0.89 -2.54 4.67
N SER A 140 -0.70 -2.48 5.98
CA SER A 140 -1.36 -3.34 6.97
C SER A 140 -2.72 -2.74 7.36
N SER A 141 -3.09 -2.84 8.63
CA SER A 141 -4.28 -2.27 9.27
C SER A 141 -4.09 -2.33 10.78
N ILE A 142 -4.90 -1.58 11.53
CA ILE A 142 -5.08 -1.82 12.98
C ILE A 142 -5.49 -3.27 13.24
N SER A 143 -6.25 -3.88 12.34
CA SER A 143 -6.64 -5.30 12.38
C SER A 143 -5.46 -6.27 12.26
N GLY A 144 -4.25 -5.79 11.97
CA GLY A 144 -3.01 -6.55 12.06
C GLY A 144 -2.35 -6.51 13.44
N HIS A 145 -2.85 -5.69 14.35
CA HIS A 145 -2.40 -5.52 15.73
C HIS A 145 -3.47 -5.96 16.74
N GLN A 146 -4.74 -5.85 16.37
CA GLN A 146 -5.87 -6.27 17.17
C GLN A 146 -6.78 -7.21 16.36
N ALA A 147 -7.22 -8.31 16.99
CA ALA A 147 -8.20 -9.21 16.40
C ALA A 147 -9.61 -8.62 16.60
N ILE A 148 -10.22 -8.17 15.53
CA ILE A 148 -11.53 -7.51 15.55
C ILE A 148 -12.63 -8.55 15.29
N HIS A 149 -13.59 -8.64 16.19
CA HIS A 149 -14.57 -9.75 16.24
C HIS A 149 -15.53 -9.79 15.04
N TRP A 150 -15.84 -8.64 14.41
CA TRP A 150 -16.74 -8.58 13.25
C TRP A 150 -16.03 -8.78 11.89
N GLU A 151 -14.70 -9.03 11.90
CA GLU A 151 -13.90 -9.23 10.68
C GLU A 151 -12.75 -10.22 10.88
N PRO A 152 -13.01 -11.41 11.47
CA PRO A 152 -11.95 -12.31 11.94
C PRO A 152 -11.03 -12.79 10.82
N VAL A 153 -11.54 -13.03 9.61
CA VAL A 153 -10.74 -13.46 8.45
C VAL A 153 -9.87 -12.32 7.92
N TYR A 154 -10.41 -11.08 7.88
CA TYR A 154 -9.62 -9.91 7.52
C TYR A 154 -8.52 -9.65 8.54
N SER A 155 -8.84 -9.67 9.85
CA SER A 155 -7.87 -9.55 10.93
C SER A 155 -6.76 -10.60 10.82
N ALA A 156 -7.10 -11.86 10.57
CA ALA A 156 -6.11 -12.93 10.35
C ALA A 156 -5.18 -12.61 9.17
N SER A 157 -5.71 -12.10 8.05
CA SER A 157 -4.90 -11.71 6.90
C SER A 157 -3.92 -10.58 7.24
N LYS A 158 -4.37 -9.59 8.02
CA LYS A 158 -3.54 -8.44 8.40
C LYS A 158 -2.49 -8.78 9.48
N HIS A 159 -2.80 -9.69 10.40
CA HIS A 159 -1.80 -10.28 11.31
C HIS A 159 -0.72 -11.04 10.56
N ALA A 160 -1.10 -11.83 9.54
CA ALA A 160 -0.12 -12.54 8.69
C ALA A 160 0.83 -11.55 7.98
N ILE A 161 0.31 -10.44 7.45
CA ILE A 161 1.12 -9.39 6.82
C ILE A 161 2.03 -8.68 7.81
N GLN A 162 1.56 -8.42 9.02
CA GLN A 162 2.36 -7.81 10.07
C GLN A 162 3.54 -8.72 10.47
N ALA A 163 3.28 -10.02 10.66
CA ALA A 163 4.31 -11.01 10.94
C ALA A 163 5.32 -11.13 9.79
N PHE A 164 4.84 -11.18 8.53
CA PHE A 164 5.68 -11.21 7.34
C PHE A 164 6.60 -9.98 7.26
N THR A 165 6.04 -8.77 7.45
CA THR A 165 6.81 -7.51 7.41
C THR A 165 7.95 -7.51 8.42
N HIS A 166 7.68 -7.96 9.65
CA HIS A 166 8.71 -8.03 10.70
C HIS A 166 9.79 -9.08 10.39
N GLY A 167 9.41 -10.24 9.87
CA GLY A 167 10.34 -11.29 9.45
C GLY A 167 11.23 -10.81 8.29
N LEU A 168 10.63 -10.26 7.25
CA LEU A 168 11.31 -9.72 6.08
C LEU A 168 12.31 -8.62 6.46
N ARG A 169 11.89 -7.67 7.31
CA ARG A 169 12.79 -6.62 7.81
C ARG A 169 14.05 -7.19 8.43
N ARG A 170 13.93 -8.25 9.24
CA ARG A 170 15.08 -8.90 9.90
C ARG A 170 16.01 -9.59 8.90
N GLN A 171 15.47 -10.20 7.85
CA GLN A 171 16.27 -10.82 6.78
C GLN A 171 17.07 -9.79 5.97
N LEU A 172 16.56 -8.54 5.87
CA LEU A 172 17.11 -7.51 5.01
C LEU A 172 17.94 -6.43 5.74
N LEU A 173 18.12 -6.56 7.08
CA LEU A 173 18.80 -5.55 7.93
C LEU A 173 20.19 -5.12 7.39
N GLN A 174 20.96 -6.05 6.83
CA GLN A 174 22.33 -5.79 6.33
C GLN A 174 22.39 -5.69 4.80
N LYS A 175 21.24 -5.58 4.13
CA LYS A 175 21.15 -5.57 2.68
C LYS A 175 20.91 -4.18 2.08
N GLY A 176 20.90 -3.13 2.93
CA GLY A 176 20.60 -1.76 2.50
C GLY A 176 19.13 -1.53 2.12
N ILE A 177 18.22 -2.42 2.54
CA ILE A 177 16.80 -2.36 2.22
C ILE A 177 16.02 -2.08 3.50
N ARG A 178 15.22 -1.01 3.49
CA ARG A 178 14.31 -0.69 4.60
C ARG A 178 12.97 -1.37 4.37
N VAL A 179 12.37 -1.87 5.45
CA VAL A 179 11.04 -2.50 5.41
C VAL A 179 10.20 -1.97 6.57
N GLY A 180 8.99 -1.52 6.28
CA GLY A 180 8.04 -1.04 7.27
C GLY A 180 6.59 -1.29 6.87
N ALA A 181 5.70 -1.12 7.84
CA ALA A 181 4.26 -1.19 7.64
C ALA A 181 3.57 0.09 8.08
N ILE A 182 2.55 0.50 7.33
CA ILE A 182 1.55 1.46 7.79
C ILE A 182 0.27 0.71 8.14
N ALA A 183 -0.29 0.98 9.30
CA ALA A 183 -1.43 0.28 9.86
C ALA A 183 -2.55 1.29 10.24
N PRO A 184 -3.34 1.73 9.27
CA PRO A 184 -4.46 2.63 9.54
C PRO A 184 -5.63 1.88 10.20
N GLY A 185 -6.41 2.61 11.01
CA GLY A 185 -7.77 2.26 11.38
C GLY A 185 -8.74 2.51 10.22
N MET A 186 -9.97 2.91 10.53
CA MET A 186 -10.99 3.16 9.51
C MET A 186 -10.59 4.32 8.57
N VAL A 187 -10.50 4.05 7.26
CA VAL A 187 -10.24 5.06 6.22
C VAL A 187 -11.49 5.23 5.37
N LEU A 188 -12.02 6.46 5.33
CA LEU A 188 -13.24 6.81 4.60
C LEU A 188 -12.98 6.83 3.10
N ASN A 189 -13.26 5.72 2.41
CA ASN A 189 -13.03 5.58 0.98
C ASN A 189 -13.92 4.48 0.36
N GLU A 190 -13.65 4.17 -0.90
CA GLU A 190 -14.40 3.20 -1.70
C GLU A 190 -14.35 1.77 -1.12
N LEU A 191 -13.35 1.41 -0.31
CA LEU A 191 -13.26 0.11 0.35
C LEU A 191 -14.44 -0.12 1.31
N TRP A 192 -14.95 0.98 1.88
CA TRP A 192 -16.11 1.01 2.78
C TRP A 192 -17.40 1.45 2.09
N GLY A 193 -17.40 1.53 0.74
CA GLY A 193 -18.56 1.99 -0.02
C GLY A 193 -18.84 3.49 0.12
N ILE A 194 -17.86 4.30 0.56
CA ILE A 194 -17.98 5.74 0.75
C ILE A 194 -17.34 6.43 -0.45
N TYR A 195 -18.16 7.10 -1.27
CA TYR A 195 -17.73 7.75 -2.52
C TYR A 195 -17.92 9.26 -2.50
N ASP A 196 -18.81 9.76 -1.63
CA ASP A 196 -19.13 11.19 -1.56
C ASP A 196 -18.08 11.94 -0.74
N GLN A 197 -17.39 12.88 -1.38
CA GLN A 197 -16.35 13.70 -0.77
C GLN A 197 -16.90 14.54 0.39
N SER A 198 -18.13 15.04 0.29
CA SER A 198 -18.75 15.86 1.34
C SER A 198 -18.99 15.02 2.61
N GLU A 199 -19.38 13.76 2.45
CA GLU A 199 -19.57 12.83 3.57
C GLU A 199 -18.22 12.41 4.18
N ILE A 200 -17.18 12.18 3.35
CA ILE A 200 -15.81 11.92 3.81
C ILE A 200 -15.35 13.10 4.68
N ASP A 201 -15.47 14.32 4.18
CA ASP A 201 -15.03 15.52 4.89
C ASP A 201 -15.80 15.75 6.19
N ARG A 202 -17.11 15.56 6.17
CA ARG A 202 -17.96 15.65 7.35
C ARG A 202 -17.52 14.68 8.45
N ARG A 203 -17.39 13.39 8.11
CA ARG A 203 -17.03 12.34 9.06
C ARG A 203 -15.60 12.47 9.56
N ALA A 204 -14.66 12.81 8.69
CA ALA A 204 -13.28 13.05 9.09
C ALA A 204 -13.16 14.23 10.06
N ASN A 205 -13.90 15.33 9.84
CA ASN A 205 -13.91 16.47 10.75
C ASN A 205 -14.51 16.12 12.13
N LEU A 206 -15.42 15.14 12.20
CA LEU A 206 -15.91 14.58 13.46
C LEU A 206 -14.93 13.60 14.12
N GLY A 207 -13.88 13.19 13.41
CA GLY A 207 -12.91 12.20 13.87
C GLY A 207 -13.37 10.75 13.73
N GLU A 208 -14.40 10.49 12.91
CA GLU A 208 -15.02 9.16 12.71
C GLU A 208 -14.27 8.28 11.70
N GLY A 209 -13.25 8.80 11.04
CA GLY A 209 -12.41 8.08 10.09
C GLY A 209 -11.27 8.95 9.59
N LEU A 210 -10.24 8.31 9.04
CA LEU A 210 -9.14 8.96 8.35
C LEU A 210 -9.52 9.24 6.90
N ARG A 211 -8.95 10.28 6.31
CA ARG A 211 -8.93 10.43 4.85
C ARG A 211 -7.84 9.55 4.24
N SER A 212 -7.98 9.19 2.98
CA SER A 212 -6.90 8.51 2.24
C SER A 212 -5.63 9.38 2.16
N GLU A 213 -5.80 10.70 2.14
CA GLU A 213 -4.74 11.70 2.15
C GLU A 213 -3.95 11.70 3.47
N ASP A 214 -4.60 11.51 4.62
CA ASP A 214 -3.93 11.41 5.93
C ASP A 214 -2.96 10.22 5.93
N VAL A 215 -3.38 9.09 5.34
CA VAL A 215 -2.52 7.91 5.20
C VAL A 215 -1.40 8.15 4.18
N ALA A 216 -1.68 8.85 3.08
CA ALA A 216 -0.66 9.22 2.09
C ALA A 216 0.44 10.11 2.68
N GLU A 217 0.11 11.07 3.55
CA GLU A 217 1.07 11.91 4.27
C GLU A 217 1.97 11.08 5.18
N ALA A 218 1.40 10.10 5.88
CA ALA A 218 2.18 9.18 6.70
C ALA A 218 3.11 8.29 5.86
N VAL A 219 2.68 7.83 4.68
CA VAL A 219 3.54 7.12 3.71
C VAL A 219 4.70 8.01 3.26
N LEU A 220 4.43 9.26 2.87
CA LEU A 220 5.46 10.23 2.51
C LEU A 220 6.45 10.45 3.66
N PHE A 221 5.95 10.62 4.89
CA PHE A 221 6.78 10.73 6.08
C PHE A 221 7.71 9.52 6.21
N MET A 222 7.21 8.29 6.10
CA MET A 222 8.01 7.08 6.24
C MET A 222 9.11 6.99 5.18
N LEU A 223 8.78 7.30 3.93
CA LEU A 223 9.70 7.22 2.79
C LEU A 223 10.78 8.31 2.80
N THR A 224 10.50 9.47 3.37
CA THR A 224 11.43 10.62 3.40
C THR A 224 12.33 10.66 4.64
N ARG A 225 12.30 9.63 5.48
CA ARG A 225 13.28 9.55 6.60
C ARG A 225 14.70 9.33 6.07
N PRO A 226 15.72 9.85 6.78
CA PRO A 226 17.11 9.58 6.43
C PRO A 226 17.39 8.08 6.36
N PHE A 227 18.36 7.68 5.53
CA PHE A 227 18.66 6.27 5.27
C PHE A 227 18.93 5.44 6.54
N ASN A 228 19.50 6.05 7.57
CA ASN A 228 19.76 5.41 8.87
C ASN A 228 18.50 5.21 9.74
N VAL A 229 17.34 5.68 9.28
CA VAL A 229 16.08 5.59 10.02
C VAL A 229 15.10 4.69 9.28
N THR A 230 14.62 3.65 9.95
CA THR A 230 13.50 2.83 9.49
C THR A 230 12.31 3.03 10.44
N VAL A 231 11.21 3.55 9.91
CA VAL A 231 9.93 3.50 10.63
C VAL A 231 9.36 2.09 10.40
N ARG A 232 9.47 1.24 11.44
CA ARG A 232 9.08 -0.17 11.33
C ARG A 232 7.57 -0.34 11.20
N ASP A 233 6.83 0.31 12.09
CA ASP A 233 5.37 0.33 12.11
C ASP A 233 4.90 1.75 12.39
N LEU A 234 3.89 2.17 11.66
CA LEU A 234 3.17 3.40 11.92
C LEU A 234 1.68 3.08 12.01
N VAL A 235 1.15 3.07 13.22
CA VAL A 235 -0.28 2.89 13.50
C VAL A 235 -0.92 4.26 13.59
N MET A 236 -2.05 4.45 12.92
CA MET A 236 -2.82 5.69 12.97
C MET A 236 -4.32 5.39 13.02
N LEU A 237 -5.00 6.03 13.94
CA LEU A 237 -6.41 5.82 14.21
C LEU A 237 -7.20 7.13 14.05
N PRO A 238 -8.47 7.06 13.64
CA PRO A 238 -9.39 8.17 13.83
C PRO A 238 -9.48 8.54 15.32
N ARG A 239 -9.75 9.80 15.59
CA ARG A 239 -9.76 10.32 16.96
C ARG A 239 -10.77 9.64 17.89
N VAL A 240 -11.89 9.14 17.33
CA VAL A 240 -12.97 8.53 18.12
C VAL A 240 -13.06 7.01 17.92
N GLU A 241 -12.08 6.37 17.28
CA GLU A 241 -12.04 4.92 17.13
C GLU A 241 -11.50 4.29 18.42
N ASP A 242 -12.30 3.43 19.03
CA ASP A 242 -11.97 2.70 20.26
C ASP A 242 -11.49 1.27 19.92
N LEU A 243 -10.22 1.17 19.51
CA LEU A 243 -9.55 -0.09 19.12
C LEU A 243 -8.14 -0.16 19.71
#